data_6278073778c69f2fb9f30f8e96b45b2a
#
_entry.id   6278073778c69f2fb9f30f8e96b45b2a
#
_cell.length_a   1.000
_cell.length_b   1.000
_cell.length_c   1.000
_cell.angle_alpha   90.00
_cell.angle_beta   90.00
_cell.angle_gamma   90.00
#
_symmetry.space_group_name_H-M   'P 1'
#
loop_
_entity.id
_entity.type
_entity.pdbx_description
1 polymer ?
#
loop_
_entity_poly.entity_id
_entity_poly.type
_entity_poly.pdbx_seq_one_letter_code
_entity_poly.pdbx_strand_id
1 'polypeptide(L)'
;VAVGYAGNTAQAEATVAAIRDAGSNAIAVRADVARPEDVARMFDAALAAFGRVDVVVNSAGVMPMANISAENLEVFDRTIATNLRGAFLVLSHAASRLGAGGRIIALSTSVIARSFPGYGPYIASKAGVEGLVRVLANELRGRDITVNAVAPGPVATELFLEGKSPAQIEQMAKLPPLERLATPDDIAAVVSFLAGPDAGWVNAQVLRANGGFA
;
A
#
# COMPACT_ATOMS: atom_id res chain seq x y z
N VAL A 1 -7.28 9.94 12.16
CA VAL A 1 -6.40 9.14 11.29
C VAL A 1 -5.01 9.08 11.89
N ALA A 2 -4.34 7.90 11.88
CA ALA A 2 -2.92 7.78 12.19
C ALA A 2 -2.13 7.68 10.87
N VAL A 3 -1.25 8.63 10.61
CA VAL A 3 -0.37 8.68 9.42
C VAL A 3 0.98 8.09 9.81
N GLY A 4 1.23 6.83 9.42
CA GLY A 4 2.52 6.17 9.59
C GLY A 4 3.52 6.62 8.52
N TYR A 5 4.75 6.98 8.92
CA TYR A 5 5.80 7.40 8.00
C TYR A 5 7.20 6.98 8.48
N ALA A 6 8.12 6.73 7.56
CA ALA A 6 9.50 6.34 7.93
C ALA A 6 10.48 7.52 7.90
N GLY A 7 10.52 8.29 6.83
CA GLY A 7 11.59 9.26 6.58
C GLY A 7 11.16 10.72 6.47
N ASN A 8 10.05 11.01 5.79
CA ASN A 8 9.67 12.39 5.48
C ASN A 8 8.67 12.95 6.50
N THR A 9 9.20 13.55 7.59
CA THR A 9 8.39 14.16 8.66
C THR A 9 7.55 15.32 8.13
N ALA A 10 8.11 16.19 7.30
CA ALA A 10 7.40 17.36 6.79
C ALA A 10 6.18 16.98 5.95
N GLN A 11 6.29 15.95 5.11
CA GLN A 11 5.18 15.45 4.32
C GLN A 11 4.10 14.79 5.21
N ALA A 12 4.50 14.06 6.25
CA ALA A 12 3.56 13.45 7.19
C ALA A 12 2.79 14.54 7.98
N GLU A 13 3.47 15.57 8.43
CA GLU A 13 2.85 16.72 9.13
C GLU A 13 1.91 17.50 8.20
N ALA A 14 2.30 17.73 6.94
CA ALA A 14 1.43 18.37 5.95
C ALA A 14 0.15 17.52 5.70
N THR A 15 0.29 16.19 5.63
CA THR A 15 -0.87 15.28 5.51
C THR A 15 -1.77 15.37 6.72
N VAL A 16 -1.21 15.39 7.94
CA VAL A 16 -1.97 15.56 9.19
C VAL A 16 -2.70 16.89 9.21
N ALA A 17 -2.03 17.97 8.79
CA ALA A 17 -2.66 19.31 8.70
C ALA A 17 -3.85 19.29 7.73
N ALA A 18 -3.68 18.76 6.53
CA ALA A 18 -4.76 18.66 5.54
C ALA A 18 -5.97 17.85 6.05
N ILE A 19 -5.74 16.75 6.78
CA ILE A 19 -6.82 15.95 7.38
C ILE A 19 -7.56 16.75 8.47
N ARG A 20 -6.83 17.53 9.28
CA ARG A 20 -7.42 18.37 10.32
C ARG A 20 -8.21 19.53 9.74
N ASP A 21 -7.70 20.17 8.68
CA ASP A 21 -8.39 21.24 7.96
C ASP A 21 -9.68 20.75 7.31
N ALA A 22 -9.72 19.45 6.92
CA ALA A 22 -10.93 18.78 6.47
C ALA A 22 -11.91 18.38 7.62
N GLY A 23 -11.64 18.80 8.87
CA GLY A 23 -12.52 18.57 10.02
C GLY A 23 -12.34 17.23 10.74
N SER A 24 -11.28 16.46 10.44
CA SER A 24 -11.01 15.18 11.08
C SER A 24 -9.79 15.24 12.00
N ASN A 25 -9.72 14.33 12.99
CA ASN A 25 -8.56 14.21 13.87
C ASN A 25 -7.47 13.36 13.22
N ALA A 26 -6.22 13.81 13.32
CA ALA A 26 -5.07 13.06 12.81
C ALA A 26 -3.82 13.21 13.68
N ILE A 27 -2.97 12.18 13.68
CA ILE A 27 -1.63 12.17 14.27
C ILE A 27 -0.63 11.62 13.26
N ALA A 28 0.62 12.09 13.32
CA ALA A 28 1.75 11.49 12.61
C ALA A 28 2.50 10.55 13.54
N VAL A 29 2.86 9.35 13.08
CA VAL A 29 3.63 8.36 13.85
C VAL A 29 4.80 7.89 13.01
N ARG A 30 6.03 8.19 13.46
CA ARG A 30 7.23 7.68 12.79
C ARG A 30 7.38 6.19 13.03
N ALA A 31 7.39 5.40 11.97
CA ALA A 31 7.51 3.94 12.01
C ALA A 31 8.11 3.41 10.70
N ASP A 32 9.15 2.60 10.80
CA ASP A 32 9.63 1.77 9.70
C ASP A 32 8.88 0.43 9.74
N VAL A 33 8.10 0.15 8.71
CA VAL A 33 7.30 -1.09 8.64
C VAL A 33 8.16 -2.37 8.61
N ALA A 34 9.44 -2.28 8.25
CA ALA A 34 10.37 -3.40 8.33
C ALA A 34 10.76 -3.76 9.77
N ARG A 35 10.42 -2.93 10.76
CA ARG A 35 10.76 -3.11 12.19
C ARG A 35 9.51 -3.48 13.00
N PRO A 36 9.47 -4.68 13.61
CA PRO A 36 8.28 -5.13 14.36
C PRO A 36 7.88 -4.18 15.48
N GLU A 37 8.87 -3.64 16.21
CA GLU A 37 8.65 -2.72 17.32
C GLU A 37 8.02 -1.39 16.88
N ASP A 38 8.37 -0.92 15.67
CA ASP A 38 7.81 0.31 15.11
C ASP A 38 6.35 0.11 14.70
N VAL A 39 6.04 -1.02 14.08
CA VAL A 39 4.66 -1.36 13.71
C VAL A 39 3.79 -1.50 14.96
N ALA A 40 4.26 -2.21 16.00
CA ALA A 40 3.54 -2.32 17.26
C ALA A 40 3.23 -0.95 17.85
N ARG A 41 4.25 -0.10 17.98
CA ARG A 41 4.14 1.27 18.51
C ARG A 41 3.17 2.14 17.70
N MET A 42 3.15 2.00 16.37
CA MET A 42 2.23 2.74 15.51
C MET A 42 0.76 2.39 15.80
N PHE A 43 0.44 1.11 15.95
CA PHE A 43 -0.90 0.68 16.32
C PHE A 43 -1.28 1.11 17.73
N ASP A 44 -0.36 1.01 18.68
CA ASP A 44 -0.59 1.43 20.08
C ASP A 44 -0.84 2.94 20.15
N ALA A 45 -0.10 3.75 19.38
CA ALA A 45 -0.33 5.20 19.30
C ALA A 45 -1.71 5.54 18.67
N ALA A 46 -2.13 4.79 17.64
CA ALA A 46 -3.45 4.96 17.04
C ALA A 46 -4.58 4.62 18.04
N LEU A 47 -4.43 3.52 18.77
CA LEU A 47 -5.39 3.12 19.81
C LEU A 47 -5.44 4.11 20.97
N ALA A 48 -4.29 4.61 21.43
CA ALA A 48 -4.22 5.62 22.48
C ALA A 48 -4.89 6.93 22.07
N ALA A 49 -4.73 7.37 20.80
CA ALA A 49 -5.28 8.61 20.31
C ALA A 49 -6.78 8.54 19.98
N PHE A 50 -7.28 7.39 19.50
CA PHE A 50 -8.63 7.28 18.93
C PHE A 50 -9.49 6.18 19.56
N GLY A 51 -8.96 5.36 20.46
CA GLY A 51 -9.68 4.29 21.14
C GLY A 51 -9.93 3.04 20.31
N ARG A 52 -9.86 3.13 18.97
CA ARG A 52 -10.13 2.01 18.04
C ARG A 52 -9.40 2.18 16.71
N VAL A 53 -9.27 1.08 15.98
CA VAL A 53 -8.81 1.06 14.60
C VAL A 53 -9.83 0.27 13.77
N ASP A 54 -10.40 0.89 12.74
CA ASP A 54 -11.44 0.30 11.88
C ASP A 54 -10.94 -0.01 10.48
N VAL A 55 -10.03 0.80 9.98
CA VAL A 55 -9.48 0.68 8.63
C VAL A 55 -7.96 0.74 8.70
N VAL A 56 -7.31 -0.22 8.05
CA VAL A 56 -5.86 -0.21 7.88
C VAL A 56 -5.53 -0.21 6.39
N VAL A 57 -4.78 0.81 5.95
CA VAL A 57 -4.25 0.91 4.59
C VAL A 57 -2.74 0.78 4.64
N ASN A 58 -2.22 -0.34 4.14
CA ASN A 58 -0.77 -0.53 4.00
C ASN A 58 -0.30 -0.03 2.63
N SER A 59 0.15 1.22 2.58
CA SER A 59 0.72 1.88 1.39
C SER A 59 2.25 1.94 1.41
N ALA A 60 2.89 1.50 2.50
CA ALA A 60 4.34 1.52 2.61
C ALA A 60 4.99 0.63 1.53
N GLY A 61 6.03 1.15 0.90
CA GLY A 61 6.78 0.40 -0.10
C GLY A 61 7.91 1.19 -0.75
N VAL A 62 8.83 0.44 -1.34
CA VAL A 62 9.95 0.95 -2.14
C VAL A 62 9.97 0.23 -3.49
N MET A 63 10.51 0.88 -4.53
CA MET A 63 10.56 0.32 -5.88
C MET A 63 11.95 0.54 -6.52
N PRO A 64 13.03 0.04 -5.93
CA PRO A 64 14.32 0.09 -6.59
C PRO A 64 14.33 -0.85 -7.79
N MET A 65 14.87 -0.37 -8.91
CA MET A 65 15.03 -1.14 -10.13
C MET A 65 16.29 -1.98 -10.06
N ALA A 66 16.18 -3.30 -10.22
CA ALA A 66 17.33 -4.19 -10.22
C ALA A 66 17.05 -5.47 -11.04
N ASN A 67 18.00 -5.87 -11.87
CA ASN A 67 17.95 -7.15 -12.55
C ASN A 67 18.13 -8.30 -11.55
N ILE A 68 17.63 -9.48 -11.89
CA ILE A 68 17.85 -10.70 -11.10
C ILE A 68 19.29 -11.16 -11.33
N SER A 69 20.17 -10.78 -10.39
CA SER A 69 21.56 -11.18 -10.37
C SER A 69 22.08 -11.21 -8.94
N ALA A 70 23.17 -11.96 -8.69
CA ALA A 70 23.77 -12.06 -7.36
C ALA A 70 24.27 -10.71 -6.80
N GLU A 71 24.65 -9.78 -7.67
CA GLU A 71 25.11 -8.44 -7.31
C GLU A 71 24.01 -7.58 -6.68
N ASN A 72 22.75 -7.90 -6.96
CA ASN A 72 21.58 -7.15 -6.49
C ASN A 72 20.90 -7.77 -5.26
N LEU A 73 21.55 -8.68 -4.56
CA LEU A 73 20.99 -9.36 -3.39
C LEU A 73 20.56 -8.37 -2.30
N GLU A 74 21.37 -7.36 -2.01
CA GLU A 74 21.06 -6.34 -1.02
C GLU A 74 19.79 -5.54 -1.40
N VAL A 75 19.64 -5.22 -2.69
CA VAL A 75 18.43 -4.55 -3.21
C VAL A 75 17.20 -5.43 -3.04
N PHE A 76 17.34 -6.73 -3.34
CA PHE A 76 16.30 -7.71 -3.14
C PHE A 76 15.90 -7.78 -1.65
N ASP A 77 16.86 -7.99 -0.75
CA ASP A 77 16.60 -8.13 0.69
C ASP A 77 15.91 -6.91 1.28
N ARG A 78 16.37 -5.70 0.93
CA ARG A 78 15.72 -4.44 1.36
C ARG A 78 14.29 -4.33 0.82
N THR A 79 14.07 -4.70 -0.43
CA THR A 79 12.74 -4.65 -1.04
C THR A 79 11.78 -5.63 -0.36
N ILE A 80 12.23 -6.86 -0.10
CA ILE A 80 11.44 -7.87 0.62
C ILE A 80 11.19 -7.43 2.06
N ALA A 81 12.19 -6.90 2.75
CA ALA A 81 12.04 -6.44 4.13
C ALA A 81 10.95 -5.35 4.26
N THR A 82 10.96 -4.35 3.36
CA THR A 82 9.98 -3.26 3.42
C THR A 82 8.63 -3.69 2.86
N ASN A 83 8.59 -4.20 1.62
CA ASN A 83 7.32 -4.38 0.91
C ASN A 83 6.55 -5.64 1.35
N LEU A 84 7.24 -6.75 1.63
CA LEU A 84 6.59 -8.03 1.94
C LEU A 84 6.57 -8.29 3.45
N ARG A 85 7.74 -8.30 4.10
CA ARG A 85 7.80 -8.50 5.55
C ARG A 85 7.10 -7.37 6.30
N GLY A 86 7.28 -6.11 5.86
CA GLY A 86 6.56 -4.96 6.42
C GLY A 86 5.05 -5.10 6.26
N ALA A 87 4.57 -5.51 5.08
CA ALA A 87 3.15 -5.79 4.88
C ALA A 87 2.66 -6.89 5.84
N PHE A 88 3.38 -8.01 5.96
CA PHE A 88 3.03 -9.08 6.90
C PHE A 88 2.89 -8.54 8.34
N LEU A 89 3.82 -7.72 8.81
CA LEU A 89 3.77 -7.12 10.14
C LEU A 89 2.55 -6.22 10.31
N VAL A 90 2.27 -5.34 9.36
CA VAL A 90 1.10 -4.45 9.41
C VAL A 90 -0.20 -5.25 9.38
N LEU A 91 -0.32 -6.23 8.49
CA LEU A 91 -1.51 -7.08 8.38
C LEU A 91 -1.73 -7.92 9.64
N SER A 92 -0.68 -8.47 10.27
CA SER A 92 -0.79 -9.24 11.50
C SER A 92 -1.30 -8.42 12.68
N HIS A 93 -0.81 -7.17 12.80
CA HIS A 93 -1.30 -6.23 13.81
C HIS A 93 -2.75 -5.79 13.51
N ALA A 94 -3.10 -5.56 12.24
CA ALA A 94 -4.48 -5.27 11.85
C ALA A 94 -5.41 -6.43 12.22
N ALA A 95 -5.02 -7.66 11.88
CA ALA A 95 -5.78 -8.87 12.20
C ALA A 95 -6.11 -9.02 13.68
N SER A 96 -5.19 -8.65 14.58
CA SER A 96 -5.35 -8.77 16.03
C SER A 96 -6.11 -7.60 16.67
N ARG A 97 -6.12 -6.43 16.04
CA ARG A 97 -6.61 -5.18 16.66
C ARG A 97 -7.92 -4.64 16.08
N LEU A 98 -8.30 -5.04 14.86
CA LEU A 98 -9.57 -4.62 14.27
C LEU A 98 -10.75 -5.41 14.87
N GLY A 99 -11.84 -4.71 15.13
CA GLY A 99 -13.13 -5.30 15.48
C GLY A 99 -13.95 -5.70 14.24
N ALA A 100 -15.17 -6.21 14.48
CA ALA A 100 -16.14 -6.51 13.43
C ALA A 100 -16.43 -5.27 12.58
N GLY A 101 -16.64 -5.45 11.28
CA GLY A 101 -16.80 -4.37 10.30
C GLY A 101 -15.49 -3.76 9.83
N GLY A 102 -14.35 -4.30 10.26
CA GLY A 102 -13.02 -3.79 9.90
C GLY A 102 -12.67 -3.95 8.42
N ARG A 103 -11.74 -3.10 7.94
CA ARG A 103 -11.26 -3.09 6.55
C ARG A 103 -9.74 -3.09 6.52
N ILE A 104 -9.15 -4.02 5.79
CA ILE A 104 -7.69 -4.13 5.58
C ILE A 104 -7.42 -4.02 4.10
N ILE A 105 -6.62 -3.02 3.69
CA ILE A 105 -6.32 -2.72 2.30
C ILE A 105 -4.81 -2.65 2.13
N ALA A 106 -4.25 -3.44 1.23
CA ALA A 106 -2.82 -3.41 0.89
C ALA A 106 -2.60 -2.88 -0.53
N LEU A 107 -1.54 -2.10 -0.75
CA LEU A 107 -1.15 -1.65 -2.09
C LEU A 107 -0.25 -2.71 -2.74
N SER A 108 -0.76 -3.30 -3.84
CA SER A 108 -0.02 -4.14 -4.78
C SER A 108 0.43 -3.31 -6.00
N THR A 109 0.51 -3.92 -7.17
CA THR A 109 0.85 -3.26 -8.44
C THR A 109 0.38 -4.07 -9.64
N SER A 110 -0.12 -3.41 -10.68
CA SER A 110 -0.46 -4.07 -11.95
C SER A 110 0.76 -4.51 -12.78
N VAL A 111 1.97 -4.05 -12.43
CA VAL A 111 3.20 -4.45 -13.15
C VAL A 111 3.49 -5.95 -13.01
N ILE A 112 2.91 -6.64 -12.03
CA ILE A 112 2.97 -8.11 -11.88
C ILE A 112 2.52 -8.80 -13.18
N ALA A 113 1.51 -8.28 -13.87
CA ALA A 113 1.00 -8.86 -15.10
C ALA A 113 1.80 -8.46 -16.37
N ARG A 114 2.79 -7.55 -16.25
CA ARG A 114 3.62 -7.07 -17.38
C ARG A 114 5.03 -7.62 -17.38
N SER A 115 5.55 -8.02 -16.24
CA SER A 115 6.87 -8.69 -16.11
C SER A 115 8.03 -7.94 -16.77
N PHE A 116 8.10 -6.60 -16.59
CA PHE A 116 9.18 -5.79 -17.17
C PHE A 116 10.54 -6.13 -16.56
N PRO A 117 11.63 -6.12 -17.37
CA PRO A 117 13.00 -6.22 -16.86
C PRO A 117 13.30 -5.17 -15.78
N GLY A 118 14.09 -5.56 -14.79
CA GLY A 118 14.46 -4.70 -13.66
C GLY A 118 13.41 -4.62 -12.53
N TYR A 119 12.21 -5.15 -12.72
CA TYR A 119 11.16 -5.15 -11.69
C TYR A 119 11.16 -6.43 -10.81
N GLY A 120 12.14 -7.33 -10.97
CA GLY A 120 12.14 -8.64 -10.31
C GLY A 120 11.88 -8.58 -8.80
N PRO A 121 12.72 -7.90 -7.99
CA PRO A 121 12.51 -7.78 -6.55
C PRO A 121 11.15 -7.15 -6.18
N TYR A 122 10.75 -6.11 -6.89
CA TYR A 122 9.50 -5.40 -6.64
C TYR A 122 8.28 -6.29 -6.92
N ILE A 123 8.24 -6.94 -8.10
CA ILE A 123 7.14 -7.86 -8.48
C ILE A 123 7.06 -9.01 -7.48
N ALA A 124 8.19 -9.63 -7.11
CA ALA A 124 8.21 -10.73 -6.14
C ALA A 124 7.60 -10.30 -4.80
N SER A 125 7.98 -9.11 -4.30
CA SER A 125 7.45 -8.58 -3.04
C SER A 125 5.95 -8.32 -3.10
N LYS A 126 5.45 -7.71 -4.18
CA LYS A 126 4.04 -7.34 -4.33
C LYS A 126 3.14 -8.54 -4.66
N ALA A 127 3.63 -9.53 -5.41
CA ALA A 127 2.93 -10.81 -5.60
C ALA A 127 2.76 -11.55 -4.26
N GLY A 128 3.78 -11.52 -3.40
CA GLY A 128 3.69 -12.03 -2.03
C GLY A 128 2.61 -11.33 -1.21
N VAL A 129 2.48 -10.01 -1.31
CA VAL A 129 1.41 -9.24 -0.63
C VAL A 129 0.03 -9.70 -1.09
N GLU A 130 -0.19 -9.94 -2.38
CA GLU A 130 -1.46 -10.49 -2.87
C GLU A 130 -1.77 -11.87 -2.31
N GLY A 131 -0.73 -12.71 -2.11
CA GLY A 131 -0.87 -14.00 -1.42
C GLY A 131 -1.31 -13.83 0.03
N LEU A 132 -0.66 -12.92 0.78
CA LEU A 132 -1.01 -12.62 2.18
C LEU A 132 -2.46 -12.14 2.31
N VAL A 133 -2.91 -11.25 1.43
CA VAL A 133 -4.28 -10.72 1.42
C VAL A 133 -5.31 -11.85 1.30
N ARG A 134 -5.12 -12.76 0.35
CA ARG A 134 -6.05 -13.88 0.12
C ARG A 134 -6.09 -14.86 1.30
N VAL A 135 -4.95 -15.16 1.91
CA VAL A 135 -4.87 -16.04 3.07
C VAL A 135 -5.52 -15.38 4.28
N LEU A 136 -5.16 -14.12 4.58
CA LEU A 136 -5.67 -13.43 5.76
C LEU A 136 -7.19 -13.23 5.71
N ALA A 137 -7.77 -12.99 4.54
CA ALA A 137 -9.22 -12.91 4.38
C ALA A 137 -9.93 -14.21 4.84
N ASN A 138 -9.31 -15.36 4.61
CA ASN A 138 -9.83 -16.65 5.07
C ASN A 138 -9.58 -16.89 6.57
N GLU A 139 -8.44 -16.47 7.10
CA GLU A 139 -8.11 -16.59 8.53
C GLU A 139 -9.04 -15.73 9.41
N LEU A 140 -9.56 -14.61 8.87
CA LEU A 140 -10.49 -13.72 9.56
C LEU A 140 -11.97 -14.12 9.38
N ARG A 141 -12.24 -15.33 8.91
CA ARG A 141 -13.61 -15.85 8.73
C ARG A 141 -14.44 -15.68 9.99
N GLY A 142 -15.68 -15.21 9.82
CA GLY A 142 -16.64 -14.99 10.90
C GLY A 142 -16.44 -13.70 11.70
N ARG A 143 -15.41 -12.89 11.38
CA ARG A 143 -15.12 -11.62 12.06
C ARG A 143 -15.71 -10.38 11.37
N ASP A 144 -16.37 -10.54 10.24
CA ASP A 144 -16.89 -9.42 9.43
C ASP A 144 -15.80 -8.39 9.06
N ILE A 145 -14.59 -8.89 8.75
CA ILE A 145 -13.45 -8.07 8.31
C ILE A 145 -13.15 -8.41 6.86
N THR A 146 -13.07 -7.40 5.99
CA THR A 146 -12.63 -7.61 4.61
C THR A 146 -11.13 -7.30 4.46
N VAL A 147 -10.45 -8.10 3.65
CA VAL A 147 -9.03 -7.94 3.32
C VAL A 147 -8.87 -7.92 1.81
N ASN A 148 -8.41 -6.80 1.26
CA ASN A 148 -8.27 -6.62 -0.18
C ASN A 148 -6.94 -5.98 -0.54
N ALA A 149 -6.53 -6.13 -1.80
CA ALA A 149 -5.43 -5.38 -2.38
C ALA A 149 -5.93 -4.44 -3.49
N VAL A 150 -5.31 -3.29 -3.62
CA VAL A 150 -5.42 -2.43 -4.80
C VAL A 150 -4.12 -2.56 -5.59
N ALA A 151 -4.22 -2.81 -6.89
CA ALA A 151 -3.09 -2.95 -7.81
C ALA A 151 -3.09 -1.79 -8.82
N PRO A 152 -2.42 -0.66 -8.50
CA PRO A 152 -2.34 0.48 -9.39
C PRO A 152 -1.60 0.17 -10.69
N GLY A 153 -1.95 0.88 -11.76
CA GLY A 153 -1.12 1.06 -12.94
C GLY A 153 -0.02 2.12 -12.70
N PRO A 154 0.51 2.74 -13.75
CA PRO A 154 1.44 3.85 -13.62
C PRO A 154 0.73 5.09 -13.05
N VAL A 155 1.18 5.55 -11.89
CA VAL A 155 0.61 6.71 -11.14
C VAL A 155 1.66 7.81 -11.05
N ALA A 156 1.28 9.06 -11.25
CA ALA A 156 2.15 10.24 -11.18
C ALA A 156 2.54 10.56 -9.72
N THR A 157 3.39 9.74 -9.13
CA THR A 157 3.95 9.89 -7.78
C THR A 157 5.47 10.05 -7.85
N GLU A 158 6.08 10.63 -6.81
CA GLU A 158 7.54 10.71 -6.70
C GLU A 158 8.19 9.34 -6.89
N LEU A 159 7.66 8.31 -6.23
CA LEU A 159 8.14 6.92 -6.35
C LEU A 159 8.19 6.42 -7.80
N PHE A 160 7.20 6.79 -8.62
CA PHE A 160 7.12 6.36 -10.01
C PHE A 160 7.97 7.24 -10.94
N LEU A 161 8.00 8.55 -10.69
CA LEU A 161 8.66 9.53 -11.57
C LEU A 161 10.18 9.56 -11.37
N GLU A 162 10.66 9.22 -10.17
CA GLU A 162 12.08 9.24 -9.82
C GLU A 162 12.91 8.44 -10.82
N GLY A 163 13.99 9.07 -11.33
CA GLY A 163 14.94 8.45 -12.26
C GLY A 163 14.44 8.26 -13.69
N LYS A 164 13.24 8.75 -14.06
CA LYS A 164 12.69 8.64 -15.42
C LYS A 164 12.78 9.96 -16.20
N SER A 165 13.15 9.86 -17.47
CA SER A 165 13.09 10.99 -18.38
C SER A 165 11.65 11.34 -18.79
N PRO A 166 11.38 12.58 -19.25
CA PRO A 166 10.05 12.96 -19.78
C PRO A 166 9.55 12.01 -20.89
N ALA A 167 10.43 11.57 -21.77
CA ALA A 167 10.07 10.64 -22.85
C ALA A 167 9.65 9.27 -22.32
N GLN A 168 10.32 8.75 -21.28
CA GLN A 168 9.92 7.51 -20.62
C GLN A 168 8.57 7.64 -19.92
N ILE A 169 8.32 8.78 -19.27
CA ILE A 169 7.03 9.07 -18.63
C ILE A 169 5.92 9.12 -19.66
N GLU A 170 6.13 9.79 -20.79
CA GLU A 170 5.16 9.86 -21.90
C GLU A 170 4.87 8.45 -22.49
N GLN A 171 5.90 7.64 -22.69
CA GLN A 171 5.72 6.26 -23.13
C GLN A 171 4.88 5.45 -22.14
N MET A 172 5.15 5.57 -20.85
CA MET A 172 4.39 4.87 -19.81
C MET A 172 2.94 5.35 -19.72
N ALA A 173 2.69 6.64 -19.97
CA ALA A 173 1.33 7.20 -20.00
C ALA A 173 0.49 6.64 -21.15
N LYS A 174 1.11 6.27 -22.26
CA LYS A 174 0.43 5.68 -23.43
C LYS A 174 0.16 4.17 -23.33
N LEU A 175 0.69 3.49 -22.31
CA LEU A 175 0.48 2.05 -22.14
C LEU A 175 -0.95 1.67 -21.72
N PRO A 176 -1.60 2.39 -20.78
CA PRO A 176 -3.00 2.14 -20.48
C PRO A 176 -3.91 2.59 -21.64
N PRO A 177 -5.01 1.89 -21.96
CA PRO A 177 -6.03 2.35 -22.90
C PRO A 177 -6.60 3.75 -22.62
N LEU A 178 -6.54 4.23 -21.39
CA LEU A 178 -6.93 5.61 -21.05
C LEU A 178 -5.87 6.65 -21.40
N GLU A 179 -4.70 6.26 -21.94
CA GLU A 179 -3.61 7.08 -22.46
C GLU A 179 -3.14 8.22 -21.52
N ARG A 180 -3.16 7.94 -20.20
CA ARG A 180 -2.63 8.86 -19.19
C ARG A 180 -2.04 8.10 -18.02
N LEU A 181 -1.17 8.75 -17.26
CA LEU A 181 -0.86 8.31 -15.91
C LEU A 181 -2.11 8.50 -15.03
N ALA A 182 -2.29 7.60 -14.06
CA ALA A 182 -3.24 7.85 -12.99
C ALA A 182 -2.71 8.98 -12.08
N THR A 183 -3.62 9.66 -11.42
CA THR A 183 -3.31 10.55 -10.29
C THR A 183 -3.40 9.77 -8.97
N PRO A 184 -2.79 10.26 -7.87
CA PRO A 184 -3.04 9.69 -6.55
C PRO A 184 -4.53 9.60 -6.20
N ASP A 185 -5.35 10.56 -6.64
CA ASP A 185 -6.80 10.59 -6.39
C ASP A 185 -7.55 9.46 -7.10
N ASP A 186 -7.11 9.04 -8.31
CA ASP A 186 -7.69 7.87 -8.98
C ASP A 186 -7.56 6.60 -8.10
N ILE A 187 -6.44 6.47 -7.39
CA ILE A 187 -6.20 5.32 -6.51
C ILE A 187 -6.89 5.51 -5.16
N ALA A 188 -6.88 6.72 -4.61
CA ALA A 188 -7.55 7.06 -3.35
C ALA A 188 -9.06 6.78 -3.43
N ALA A 189 -9.71 7.03 -4.58
CA ALA A 189 -11.13 6.73 -4.80
C ALA A 189 -11.42 5.22 -4.64
N VAL A 190 -10.56 4.35 -5.19
CA VAL A 190 -10.70 2.89 -5.04
C VAL A 190 -10.45 2.45 -3.60
N VAL A 191 -9.44 3.01 -2.94
CA VAL A 191 -9.16 2.75 -1.52
C VAL A 191 -10.33 3.20 -0.64
N SER A 192 -10.88 4.39 -0.89
CA SER A 192 -12.06 4.91 -0.17
C SER A 192 -13.30 4.02 -0.35
N PHE A 193 -13.56 3.53 -1.57
CA PHE A 193 -14.62 2.56 -1.81
C PHE A 193 -14.42 1.30 -0.96
N LEU A 194 -13.22 0.70 -0.98
CA LEU A 194 -12.93 -0.50 -0.20
C LEU A 194 -12.98 -0.28 1.32
N ALA A 195 -12.70 0.93 1.78
CA ALA A 195 -12.79 1.31 3.18
C ALA A 195 -14.23 1.58 3.63
N GLY A 196 -15.14 1.85 2.69
CA GLY A 196 -16.52 2.21 2.94
C GLY A 196 -17.48 1.02 3.11
N PRO A 197 -18.74 1.30 3.45
CA PRO A 197 -19.76 0.28 3.63
C PRO A 197 -20.13 -0.43 2.32
N ASP A 198 -20.06 0.25 1.19
CA ASP A 198 -20.49 -0.29 -0.11
C ASP A 198 -19.62 -1.46 -0.60
N ALA A 199 -18.41 -1.59 -0.06
CA ALA A 199 -17.50 -2.69 -0.35
C ALA A 199 -17.63 -3.89 0.62
N GLY A 200 -18.68 -3.94 1.44
CA GLY A 200 -18.85 -4.98 2.45
C GLY A 200 -18.87 -6.42 1.93
N TRP A 201 -19.18 -6.63 0.64
CA TRP A 201 -19.15 -7.93 -0.02
C TRP A 201 -17.88 -8.16 -0.89
N VAL A 202 -16.95 -7.18 -0.93
CA VAL A 202 -15.68 -7.30 -1.63
C VAL A 202 -14.62 -7.80 -0.64
N ASN A 203 -14.21 -9.06 -0.77
CA ASN A 203 -13.24 -9.68 0.13
C ASN A 203 -12.28 -10.60 -0.63
N ALA A 204 -11.04 -10.70 -0.19
CA ALA A 204 -9.96 -11.49 -0.80
C ALA A 204 -9.64 -11.10 -2.26
N GLN A 205 -9.98 -9.89 -2.69
CA GLN A 205 -9.81 -9.45 -4.06
C GLN A 205 -8.53 -8.62 -4.26
N VAL A 206 -8.04 -8.65 -5.50
CA VAL A 206 -7.02 -7.73 -6.01
C VAL A 206 -7.66 -6.84 -7.07
N LEU A 207 -8.01 -5.61 -6.70
CA LEU A 207 -8.65 -4.66 -7.60
C LEU A 207 -7.58 -3.91 -8.39
N ARG A 208 -7.59 -4.10 -9.70
CA ARG A 208 -6.68 -3.39 -10.61
C ARG A 208 -7.23 -2.01 -10.96
N ALA A 209 -6.64 -0.97 -10.37
CA ALA A 209 -6.91 0.43 -10.67
C ALA A 209 -5.84 0.97 -11.63
N ASN A 210 -5.92 0.63 -12.93
CA ASN A 210 -4.78 0.75 -13.83
C ASN A 210 -5.11 1.30 -15.23
N GLY A 211 -6.32 1.82 -15.46
CA GLY A 211 -6.73 2.38 -16.77
C GLY A 211 -6.70 1.38 -17.92
N GLY A 212 -6.77 0.07 -17.62
CA GLY A 212 -6.68 -1.01 -18.61
C GLY A 212 -5.24 -1.44 -18.93
N PHE A 213 -4.25 -1.02 -18.13
CA PHE A 213 -2.83 -1.32 -18.34
C PHE A 213 -2.52 -2.82 -18.35
N ALA A 214 -3.22 -3.63 -17.53
CA ALA A 214 -3.03 -5.09 -17.43
C ALA A 214 -4.26 -5.79 -16.87
#